data_4691ebad01cf3c14dd92b2f0fa695676
#
_entry.id   4691ebad01cf3c14dd92b2f0fa695676
#
_cell.length_a   1.000
_cell.length_b   1.000
_cell.length_c   1.000
_cell.angle_alpha   90.00
_cell.angle_beta   90.00
_cell.angle_gamma   90.00
#
_symmetry.space_group_name_H-M   'P 1'
#
loop_
_entity.id
_entity.type
_entity.pdbx_description
1 polymer ?
#
loop_
_entity_poly.entity_id
_entity_poly.type
_entity_poly.pdbx_seq_one_letter_code
_entity_poly.pdbx_strand_id
1 'polypeptide(L)'
;MSAPTEGDFDLGKLNDEELTEQVHDDLYNGLKTEVEEATRIFLKRGWSAERVLNDALVEGMRIVGIDFRDGILFVPEVLLAANSMKGGMEILRPLLAETGVEPIGKIVIGTVKGDIHDIGKNLVSMMLEGAGFEVIDLGINNPVEKYLEALDKHKPDILGMSALLTTTMPYMKVVIDTLKERGIRKDYIVLVGGAPLNEEFGKAVGADAYCRDAAVAVETAKGLIAARRAGAAAAH
;
A
#
# COMPACT_ATOMS: atom_id res chain seq x y z
N MET A 1 -45.28 -6.30 13.55
CA MET A 1 -44.43 -6.31 12.36
C MET A 1 -43.04 -6.60 12.88
N SER A 2 -42.60 -7.83 12.70
CA SER A 2 -41.25 -8.27 13.09
C SER A 2 -40.23 -7.62 12.12
N ALA A 3 -39.16 -7.06 12.68
CA ALA A 3 -38.01 -6.62 11.90
C ALA A 3 -37.52 -7.77 11.00
N PRO A 4 -37.06 -7.51 9.76
CA PRO A 4 -36.45 -8.54 8.97
C PRO A 4 -35.24 -9.09 9.70
N THR A 5 -35.21 -10.41 9.87
CA THR A 5 -34.09 -11.16 10.41
C THR A 5 -32.88 -10.96 9.47
N GLU A 6 -31.70 -10.73 10.02
CA GLU A 6 -30.39 -10.80 9.36
C GLU A 6 -30.14 -12.21 8.80
N GLY A 7 -30.81 -12.58 7.76
CA GLY A 7 -30.70 -13.91 7.16
C GLY A 7 -31.17 -13.89 5.73
N ASP A 8 -30.24 -14.07 4.82
CA ASP A 8 -30.36 -14.31 3.37
C ASP A 8 -29.99 -13.19 2.41
N PHE A 9 -29.00 -12.37 2.70
CA PHE A 9 -28.33 -11.64 1.65
C PHE A 9 -27.31 -12.58 0.97
N ASP A 10 -27.71 -13.17 -0.13
CA ASP A 10 -26.93 -14.15 -0.88
C ASP A 10 -26.13 -13.45 -1.99
N LEU A 11 -24.85 -13.20 -1.74
CA LEU A 11 -23.94 -12.58 -2.71
C LEU A 11 -23.93 -13.30 -4.06
N GLY A 12 -24.20 -14.62 -4.05
CA GLY A 12 -24.24 -15.43 -5.26
C GLY A 12 -25.39 -15.09 -6.21
N LYS A 13 -26.45 -14.38 -5.74
CA LYS A 13 -27.59 -13.96 -6.54
C LYS A 13 -27.41 -12.63 -7.23
N LEU A 14 -26.46 -11.81 -6.78
CA LEU A 14 -26.13 -10.53 -7.38
C LEU A 14 -25.52 -10.74 -8.77
N ASN A 15 -25.82 -9.85 -9.71
CA ASN A 15 -25.07 -9.81 -10.97
C ASN A 15 -23.66 -9.26 -10.74
N ASP A 16 -22.80 -9.23 -11.76
CA ASP A 16 -21.39 -8.84 -11.59
C ASP A 16 -21.22 -7.37 -11.19
N GLU A 17 -22.07 -6.47 -11.67
CA GLU A 17 -22.05 -5.04 -11.34
C GLU A 17 -22.48 -4.83 -9.88
N GLU A 18 -23.63 -5.39 -9.50
CA GLU A 18 -24.13 -5.36 -8.13
C GLU A 18 -23.13 -5.99 -7.12
N LEU A 19 -22.50 -7.10 -7.51
CA LEU A 19 -21.50 -7.75 -6.66
C LEU A 19 -20.22 -6.90 -6.52
N THR A 20 -19.84 -6.17 -7.57
CA THR A 20 -18.68 -5.25 -7.50
C THR A 20 -18.98 -4.07 -6.56
N GLU A 21 -20.15 -3.45 -6.68
CA GLU A 21 -20.59 -2.39 -5.77
C GLU A 21 -20.66 -2.90 -4.32
N GLN A 22 -21.18 -4.11 -4.13
CA GLN A 22 -21.24 -4.72 -2.79
C GLN A 22 -19.85 -4.96 -2.19
N VAL A 23 -18.88 -5.40 -2.99
CA VAL A 23 -17.48 -5.55 -2.51
C VAL A 23 -16.87 -4.21 -2.11
N HIS A 24 -17.18 -3.13 -2.83
CA HIS A 24 -16.74 -1.79 -2.43
C HIS A 24 -17.32 -1.39 -1.07
N ASP A 25 -18.60 -1.64 -0.84
CA ASP A 25 -19.27 -1.39 0.43
C ASP A 25 -18.73 -2.30 1.56
N ASP A 26 -18.51 -3.59 1.28
CA ASP A 26 -17.98 -4.54 2.23
C ASP A 26 -16.52 -4.21 2.63
N LEU A 27 -15.70 -3.78 1.68
CA LEU A 27 -14.36 -3.26 1.96
C LEU A 27 -14.43 -2.01 2.84
N TYR A 28 -15.28 -1.05 2.48
CA TYR A 28 -15.47 0.20 3.20
C TYR A 28 -15.89 -0.05 4.66
N ASN A 29 -16.75 -1.03 4.88
CA ASN A 29 -17.26 -1.41 6.20
C ASN A 29 -16.37 -2.43 6.93
N GLY A 30 -15.28 -2.89 6.34
CA GLY A 30 -14.34 -3.82 6.97
C GLY A 30 -14.84 -5.26 7.06
N LEU A 31 -15.76 -5.67 6.18
CA LEU A 31 -16.42 -6.98 6.18
C LEU A 31 -15.56 -8.02 5.43
N LYS A 32 -14.53 -8.53 6.12
CA LYS A 32 -13.51 -9.41 5.53
C LYS A 32 -14.10 -10.70 4.93
N THR A 33 -15.01 -11.34 5.64
CA THR A 33 -15.60 -12.62 5.21
C THR A 33 -16.38 -12.47 3.92
N GLU A 34 -17.14 -11.40 3.79
CA GLU A 34 -17.96 -11.05 2.63
C GLU A 34 -17.07 -10.74 1.42
N VAL A 35 -16.00 -9.97 1.61
CA VAL A 35 -14.99 -9.70 0.57
C VAL A 35 -14.32 -10.98 0.09
N GLU A 36 -13.95 -11.90 1.01
CA GLU A 36 -13.39 -13.20 0.64
C GLU A 36 -14.39 -14.06 -0.15
N GLU A 37 -15.66 -14.08 0.26
CA GLU A 37 -16.70 -14.82 -0.42
C GLU A 37 -16.94 -14.28 -1.82
N ALA A 38 -17.14 -12.96 -1.97
CA ALA A 38 -17.32 -12.31 -3.25
C ALA A 38 -16.13 -12.54 -4.19
N THR A 39 -14.88 -12.48 -3.67
CA THR A 39 -13.68 -12.81 -4.43
C THR A 39 -13.76 -14.21 -5.03
N ARG A 40 -14.17 -15.21 -4.23
CA ARG A 40 -14.35 -16.60 -4.72
C ARG A 40 -15.49 -16.71 -5.75
N ILE A 41 -16.58 -15.93 -5.59
CA ILE A 41 -17.70 -15.91 -6.53
C ILE A 41 -17.24 -15.37 -7.89
N PHE A 42 -16.51 -14.25 -7.93
CA PHE A 42 -15.96 -13.69 -9.17
C PHE A 42 -15.09 -14.70 -9.91
N LEU A 43 -14.14 -15.35 -9.19
CA LEU A 43 -13.28 -16.36 -9.78
C LEU A 43 -14.08 -17.55 -10.33
N LYS A 44 -15.13 -17.98 -9.63
CA LYS A 44 -16.03 -19.05 -10.06
C LYS A 44 -16.83 -18.69 -11.31
N ARG A 45 -17.13 -17.40 -11.50
CA ARG A 45 -17.80 -16.85 -12.69
C ARG A 45 -16.83 -16.64 -13.87
N GLY A 46 -15.55 -16.95 -13.69
CA GLY A 46 -14.54 -16.88 -14.74
C GLY A 46 -13.85 -15.52 -14.88
N TRP A 47 -13.98 -14.63 -13.88
CA TRP A 47 -13.15 -13.43 -13.84
C TRP A 47 -11.68 -13.81 -13.62
N SER A 48 -10.77 -13.13 -14.32
CA SER A 48 -9.36 -13.27 -14.05
C SER A 48 -9.01 -12.68 -12.67
N ALA A 49 -7.98 -13.24 -12.02
CA ALA A 49 -7.50 -12.70 -10.74
C ALA A 49 -7.09 -11.22 -10.84
N GLU A 50 -6.51 -10.80 -11.98
CA GLU A 50 -6.18 -9.42 -12.26
C GLU A 50 -7.41 -8.52 -12.31
N ARG A 51 -8.50 -8.97 -12.95
CA ARG A 51 -9.75 -8.21 -13.02
C ARG A 51 -10.37 -8.05 -11.64
N VAL A 52 -10.46 -9.13 -10.86
CA VAL A 52 -10.97 -9.05 -9.47
C VAL A 52 -10.13 -8.11 -8.63
N LEU A 53 -8.80 -8.18 -8.77
CA LEU A 53 -7.89 -7.28 -8.06
C LEU A 53 -8.19 -5.81 -8.40
N ASN A 54 -8.23 -5.47 -9.68
CA ASN A 54 -8.32 -4.07 -10.10
C ASN A 54 -9.73 -3.49 -9.94
N ASP A 55 -10.75 -4.19 -10.44
CA ASP A 55 -12.11 -3.64 -10.54
C ASP A 55 -12.88 -3.72 -9.21
N ALA A 56 -12.63 -4.77 -8.42
CA ALA A 56 -13.32 -4.94 -7.14
C ALA A 56 -12.47 -4.44 -5.95
N LEU A 57 -11.24 -4.97 -5.75
CA LEU A 57 -10.51 -4.72 -4.52
C LEU A 57 -9.77 -3.38 -4.52
N VAL A 58 -8.98 -3.08 -5.55
CA VAL A 58 -8.19 -1.83 -5.63
C VAL A 58 -9.10 -0.62 -5.76
N GLU A 59 -10.18 -0.72 -6.54
CA GLU A 59 -11.14 0.38 -6.68
C GLU A 59 -11.89 0.65 -5.37
N GLY A 60 -12.31 -0.39 -4.64
CA GLY A 60 -12.90 -0.24 -3.30
C GLY A 60 -11.93 0.45 -2.32
N MET A 61 -10.67 0.04 -2.30
CA MET A 61 -9.64 0.70 -1.46
C MET A 61 -9.33 2.13 -1.92
N ARG A 62 -9.50 2.45 -3.21
CA ARG A 62 -9.37 3.83 -3.70
C ARG A 62 -10.44 4.74 -3.10
N ILE A 63 -11.68 4.26 -2.98
CA ILE A 63 -12.79 4.98 -2.33
C ILE A 63 -12.44 5.24 -0.86
N VAL A 64 -12.02 4.20 -0.13
CA VAL A 64 -11.54 4.31 1.28
C VAL A 64 -10.42 5.36 1.41
N GLY A 65 -9.46 5.36 0.48
CA GLY A 65 -8.34 6.31 0.48
C GLY A 65 -8.77 7.77 0.27
N ILE A 66 -9.78 8.02 -0.59
CA ILE A 66 -10.35 9.36 -0.81
C ILE A 66 -11.03 9.85 0.46
N ASP A 67 -11.89 9.04 1.05
CA ASP A 67 -12.67 9.43 2.23
C ASP A 67 -11.78 9.59 3.48
N PHE A 68 -10.70 8.82 3.57
CA PHE A 68 -9.68 9.04 4.60
C PHE A 68 -8.96 10.39 4.40
N ARG A 69 -8.54 10.70 3.17
CA ARG A 69 -7.90 11.98 2.84
C ARG A 69 -8.81 13.18 3.14
N ASP A 70 -10.10 13.03 2.85
CA ASP A 70 -11.10 14.09 3.00
C ASP A 70 -11.64 14.18 4.45
N GLY A 71 -11.15 13.32 5.36
CA GLY A 71 -11.47 13.32 6.80
C GLY A 71 -12.86 12.73 7.12
N ILE A 72 -13.44 11.96 6.20
CA ILE A 72 -14.69 11.22 6.39
C ILE A 72 -14.43 9.94 7.17
N LEU A 73 -13.38 9.20 6.79
CA LEU A 73 -12.90 8.03 7.52
C LEU A 73 -11.70 8.38 8.41
N PHE A 74 -11.54 7.62 9.49
CA PHE A 74 -10.43 7.71 10.42
C PHE A 74 -9.59 6.42 10.41
N VAL A 75 -8.46 6.42 11.11
CA VAL A 75 -7.50 5.30 11.11
C VAL A 75 -8.15 3.94 11.43
N PRO A 76 -9.05 3.80 12.42
CA PRO A 76 -9.66 2.50 12.71
C PRO A 76 -10.45 1.91 11.53
N GLU A 77 -11.25 2.73 10.83
CA GLU A 77 -12.04 2.28 9.68
C GLU A 77 -11.13 1.86 8.52
N VAL A 78 -10.08 2.64 8.26
CA VAL A 78 -9.11 2.30 7.20
C VAL A 78 -8.35 1.00 7.50
N LEU A 79 -8.02 0.74 8.76
CA LEU A 79 -7.40 -0.53 9.17
C LEU A 79 -8.34 -1.73 8.98
N LEU A 80 -9.64 -1.57 9.24
CA LEU A 80 -10.64 -2.61 8.98
C LEU A 80 -10.78 -2.88 7.49
N ALA A 81 -10.89 -1.83 6.67
CA ALA A 81 -10.95 -1.95 5.21
C ALA A 81 -9.70 -2.64 4.64
N ALA A 82 -8.50 -2.24 5.09
CA ALA A 82 -7.24 -2.84 4.66
C ALA A 82 -7.13 -4.33 5.08
N ASN A 83 -7.66 -4.70 6.25
CA ASN A 83 -7.73 -6.11 6.66
C ASN A 83 -8.68 -6.93 5.77
N SER A 84 -9.80 -6.34 5.34
CA SER A 84 -10.74 -6.99 4.40
C SER A 84 -10.10 -7.16 3.02
N MET A 85 -9.42 -6.12 2.51
CA MET A 85 -8.60 -6.20 1.29
C MET A 85 -7.58 -7.34 1.35
N LYS A 86 -6.89 -7.48 2.49
CA LYS A 86 -5.91 -8.55 2.70
C LYS A 86 -6.54 -9.93 2.55
N GLY A 87 -7.76 -10.14 3.04
CA GLY A 87 -8.49 -11.40 2.87
C GLY A 87 -8.71 -11.75 1.39
N GLY A 88 -9.19 -10.82 0.59
CA GLY A 88 -9.33 -11.00 -0.86
C GLY A 88 -7.99 -11.26 -1.55
N MET A 89 -6.94 -10.51 -1.19
CA MET A 89 -5.59 -10.68 -1.74
C MET A 89 -4.97 -12.03 -1.41
N GLU A 90 -5.21 -12.61 -0.25
CA GLU A 90 -4.70 -13.94 0.10
C GLU A 90 -5.23 -15.02 -0.85
N ILE A 91 -6.45 -14.85 -1.38
CA ILE A 91 -7.06 -15.74 -2.38
C ILE A 91 -6.45 -15.51 -3.77
N LEU A 92 -6.19 -14.23 -4.13
CA LEU A 92 -5.72 -13.87 -5.47
C LEU A 92 -4.22 -14.09 -5.68
N ARG A 93 -3.37 -13.94 -4.66
CA ARG A 93 -1.91 -14.02 -4.77
C ARG A 93 -1.37 -15.24 -5.51
N PRO A 94 -1.80 -16.48 -5.21
CA PRO A 94 -1.29 -17.65 -5.95
C PRO A 94 -1.68 -17.60 -7.43
N LEU A 95 -2.88 -17.14 -7.75
CA LEU A 95 -3.38 -17.05 -9.12
C LEU A 95 -2.67 -15.94 -9.92
N LEU A 96 -2.40 -14.79 -9.29
CA LEU A 96 -1.64 -13.70 -9.89
C LEU A 96 -0.19 -14.13 -10.18
N ALA A 97 0.42 -14.87 -9.26
CA ALA A 97 1.78 -15.40 -9.47
C ALA A 97 1.86 -16.38 -10.66
N GLU A 98 0.84 -17.21 -10.88
CA GLU A 98 0.75 -18.14 -12.01
C GLU A 98 0.56 -17.41 -13.35
N THR A 99 -0.15 -16.28 -13.36
CA THR A 99 -0.43 -15.52 -14.59
C THR A 99 0.65 -14.50 -14.94
N GLY A 100 1.66 -14.30 -14.08
CA GLY A 100 2.75 -13.36 -14.30
C GLY A 100 2.31 -11.88 -14.22
N VAL A 101 1.18 -11.60 -13.58
CA VAL A 101 0.73 -10.22 -13.35
C VAL A 101 1.67 -9.56 -12.36
N GLU A 102 2.36 -8.52 -12.82
CA GLU A 102 3.30 -7.75 -12.02
C GLU A 102 2.54 -6.74 -11.13
N PRO A 103 2.97 -6.53 -9.88
CA PRO A 103 2.44 -5.46 -9.04
C PRO A 103 2.72 -4.08 -9.68
N ILE A 104 1.97 -3.06 -9.25
CA ILE A 104 2.21 -1.66 -9.69
C ILE A 104 3.66 -1.24 -9.45
N GLY A 105 4.26 -1.72 -8.38
CA GLY A 105 5.65 -1.54 -8.03
C GLY A 105 5.97 -2.28 -6.74
N LYS A 106 7.24 -2.39 -6.43
CA LYS A 106 7.72 -3.04 -5.21
C LYS A 106 8.31 -2.00 -4.25
N ILE A 107 7.94 -2.08 -2.98
CA ILE A 107 8.34 -1.13 -1.94
C ILE A 107 8.98 -1.87 -0.78
N VAL A 108 10.17 -1.45 -0.38
CA VAL A 108 10.74 -1.76 0.94
C VAL A 108 10.45 -0.59 1.86
N ILE A 109 9.83 -0.84 3.01
CA ILE A 109 9.49 0.19 4.00
C ILE A 109 9.96 -0.22 5.40
N GLY A 110 10.40 0.74 6.20
CA GLY A 110 10.82 0.48 7.57
C GLY A 110 10.87 1.73 8.44
N THR A 111 10.76 1.55 9.76
CA THR A 111 11.02 2.60 10.74
C THR A 111 12.52 2.66 11.02
N VAL A 112 13.09 3.85 11.00
CA VAL A 112 14.55 4.06 11.11
C VAL A 112 15.12 3.61 12.45
N LYS A 113 16.42 3.44 12.51
CA LYS A 113 17.18 3.04 13.72
C LYS A 113 16.87 3.98 14.90
N GLY A 114 16.65 3.37 16.06
CA GLY A 114 16.35 4.07 17.32
C GLY A 114 14.87 4.44 17.47
N ASP A 115 14.03 4.19 16.45
CA ASP A 115 12.60 4.46 16.49
C ASP A 115 11.79 3.16 16.50
N ILE A 116 10.80 3.08 17.38
CA ILE A 116 9.95 1.89 17.56
C ILE A 116 8.48 2.15 17.18
N HIS A 117 8.17 3.33 16.65
CA HIS A 117 6.82 3.68 16.26
C HIS A 117 6.50 3.10 14.88
N ASP A 118 5.41 2.37 14.78
CA ASP A 118 5.04 1.65 13.55
C ASP A 118 3.57 1.81 13.12
N ILE A 119 2.69 2.38 13.95
CA ILE A 119 1.26 2.50 13.63
C ILE A 119 1.06 3.22 12.29
N GLY A 120 1.66 4.40 12.10
CA GLY A 120 1.56 5.15 10.86
C GLY A 120 2.20 4.44 9.68
N LYS A 121 3.38 3.80 9.88
CA LYS A 121 4.04 3.00 8.87
C LYS A 121 3.20 1.79 8.44
N ASN A 122 2.59 1.09 9.40
CA ASN A 122 1.74 -0.06 9.10
C ASN A 122 0.49 0.36 8.30
N LEU A 123 -0.11 1.51 8.63
CA LEU A 123 -1.21 2.08 7.84
C LEU A 123 -0.76 2.38 6.40
N VAL A 124 0.39 3.02 6.21
CA VAL A 124 0.96 3.28 4.88
C VAL A 124 1.20 1.96 4.13
N SER A 125 1.79 0.96 4.77
CA SER A 125 2.04 -0.36 4.18
C SER A 125 0.74 -1.02 3.71
N MET A 126 -0.30 -1.04 4.55
CA MET A 126 -1.60 -1.63 4.21
C MET A 126 -2.29 -0.89 3.05
N MET A 127 -2.24 0.44 3.03
CA MET A 127 -2.83 1.22 1.95
C MET A 127 -2.07 1.06 0.63
N LEU A 128 -0.75 0.92 0.67
CA LEU A 128 0.06 0.61 -0.52
C LEU A 128 -0.23 -0.80 -1.04
N GLU A 129 -0.36 -1.81 -0.15
CA GLU A 129 -0.81 -3.15 -0.53
C GLU A 129 -2.21 -3.11 -1.16
N GLY A 130 -3.14 -2.38 -0.54
CA GLY A 130 -4.49 -2.15 -1.06
C GLY A 130 -4.51 -1.41 -2.40
N ALA A 131 -3.49 -0.63 -2.70
CA ALA A 131 -3.33 0.05 -3.98
C ALA A 131 -2.63 -0.79 -5.06
N GLY A 132 -2.28 -2.06 -4.78
CA GLY A 132 -1.69 -3.00 -5.74
C GLY A 132 -0.15 -3.03 -5.75
N PHE A 133 0.52 -2.49 -4.72
CA PHE A 133 1.97 -2.63 -4.57
C PHE A 133 2.35 -3.93 -3.84
N GLU A 134 3.53 -4.47 -4.16
CA GLU A 134 4.20 -5.47 -3.32
C GLU A 134 4.98 -4.74 -2.23
N VAL A 135 4.61 -4.94 -0.95
CA VAL A 135 5.24 -4.25 0.19
C VAL A 135 6.08 -5.23 1.01
N ILE A 136 7.35 -4.88 1.20
CA ILE A 136 8.28 -5.58 2.09
C ILE A 136 8.50 -4.69 3.32
N ASP A 137 7.84 -5.02 4.43
CA ASP A 137 7.96 -4.30 5.68
C ASP A 137 9.12 -4.84 6.53
N LEU A 138 10.09 -3.98 6.81
CA LEU A 138 11.26 -4.30 7.63
C LEU A 138 10.97 -4.19 9.15
N GLY A 139 9.79 -3.74 9.53
CA GLY A 139 9.44 -3.47 10.93
C GLY A 139 10.11 -2.20 11.46
N ILE A 140 10.49 -2.24 12.72
CA ILE A 140 11.01 -1.09 13.47
C ILE A 140 12.52 -1.17 13.68
N ASN A 141 13.13 -0.04 14.09
CA ASN A 141 14.52 0.06 14.51
C ASN A 141 15.53 -0.51 13.49
N ASN A 142 15.40 -0.07 12.23
CA ASN A 142 16.22 -0.59 11.15
C ASN A 142 17.53 0.21 10.98
N PRO A 143 18.68 -0.41 11.18
CA PRO A 143 19.96 0.17 10.82
C PRO A 143 20.13 0.20 9.30
N VAL A 144 21.09 0.99 8.80
CA VAL A 144 21.34 1.18 7.36
C VAL A 144 21.64 -0.14 6.66
N GLU A 145 22.35 -1.05 7.31
CA GLU A 145 22.73 -2.36 6.77
C GLU A 145 21.49 -3.18 6.40
N LYS A 146 20.44 -3.13 7.24
CA LYS A 146 19.20 -3.87 7.00
C LYS A 146 18.44 -3.32 5.79
N TYR A 147 18.44 -1.99 5.59
CA TYR A 147 17.90 -1.39 4.37
C TYR A 147 18.70 -1.86 3.14
N LEU A 148 20.01 -1.81 3.19
CA LEU A 148 20.87 -2.22 2.07
C LEU A 148 20.70 -3.69 1.71
N GLU A 149 20.62 -4.58 2.70
CA GLU A 149 20.34 -6.00 2.50
C GLU A 149 18.98 -6.21 1.83
N ALA A 150 17.94 -5.52 2.29
CA ALA A 150 16.61 -5.61 1.71
C ALA A 150 16.56 -5.05 0.28
N LEU A 151 17.22 -3.92 0.02
CA LEU A 151 17.32 -3.34 -1.31
C LEU A 151 18.04 -4.28 -2.29
N ASP A 152 19.12 -4.92 -1.86
CA ASP A 152 19.86 -5.88 -2.69
C ASP A 152 19.05 -7.15 -2.96
N LYS A 153 18.40 -7.68 -1.92
CA LYS A 153 17.62 -8.92 -2.01
C LYS A 153 16.35 -8.78 -2.84
N HIS A 154 15.60 -7.70 -2.62
CA HIS A 154 14.24 -7.55 -3.19
C HIS A 154 14.20 -6.68 -4.43
N LYS A 155 15.26 -5.89 -4.70
CA LYS A 155 15.36 -4.96 -5.85
C LYS A 155 14.08 -4.12 -6.01
N PRO A 156 13.64 -3.40 -4.97
CA PRO A 156 12.38 -2.64 -5.03
C PRO A 156 12.53 -1.41 -5.94
N ASP A 157 11.40 -0.85 -6.33
CA ASP A 157 11.34 0.45 -7.00
C ASP A 157 11.46 1.61 -6.00
N ILE A 158 10.89 1.40 -4.79
CA ILE A 158 10.73 2.44 -3.77
C ILE A 158 11.34 1.97 -2.45
N LEU A 159 12.05 2.89 -1.79
CA LEU A 159 12.44 2.82 -0.39
C LEU A 159 11.60 3.80 0.43
N GLY A 160 10.79 3.29 1.36
CA GLY A 160 10.01 4.07 2.33
C GLY A 160 10.70 4.09 3.69
N MET A 161 10.80 5.27 4.30
CA MET A 161 11.35 5.41 5.65
C MET A 161 10.38 6.19 6.55
N SER A 162 10.18 5.70 7.77
CA SER A 162 9.34 6.32 8.80
C SER A 162 10.14 6.68 10.05
N ALA A 163 9.82 7.84 10.65
CA ALA A 163 10.31 8.24 11.97
C ALA A 163 9.26 9.10 12.68
N LEU A 164 9.09 8.90 13.99
CA LEU A 164 8.15 9.68 14.80
C LEU A 164 8.84 10.66 15.77
N LEU A 165 10.14 10.51 16.02
CA LEU A 165 10.89 11.35 16.94
C LEU A 165 11.83 12.29 16.19
N THR A 166 11.92 13.55 16.67
CA THR A 166 12.89 14.53 16.13
C THR A 166 14.34 14.07 16.30
N THR A 167 14.60 13.18 17.27
CA THR A 167 15.92 12.60 17.54
C THR A 167 16.26 11.46 16.59
N THR A 168 15.27 10.79 15.98
CA THR A 168 15.48 9.65 15.08
C THR A 168 15.36 10.02 13.59
N MET A 169 14.57 11.04 13.24
CA MET A 169 14.41 11.48 11.84
C MET A 169 15.74 11.79 11.12
N PRO A 170 16.82 12.32 11.76
CA PRO A 170 18.09 12.54 11.06
C PRO A 170 18.73 11.28 10.52
N TYR A 171 18.36 10.09 11.03
CA TYR A 171 18.88 8.82 10.54
C TYR A 171 18.48 8.54 9.08
N MET A 172 17.38 9.11 8.59
CA MET A 172 17.00 9.04 7.17
C MET A 172 18.11 9.58 6.27
N LYS A 173 18.77 10.68 6.69
CA LYS A 173 19.92 11.22 5.97
C LYS A 173 21.08 10.23 5.92
N VAL A 174 21.35 9.52 7.01
CA VAL A 174 22.42 8.48 7.06
C VAL A 174 22.16 7.41 6.00
N VAL A 175 20.91 6.92 5.90
CA VAL A 175 20.55 5.91 4.89
C VAL A 175 20.73 6.48 3.48
N ILE A 176 20.20 7.66 3.20
CA ILE A 176 20.27 8.29 1.86
C ILE A 176 21.73 8.58 1.46
N ASP A 177 22.54 9.11 2.37
CA ASP A 177 23.95 9.40 2.08
C ASP A 177 24.74 8.12 1.83
N THR A 178 24.46 7.03 2.57
CA THR A 178 25.07 5.71 2.29
C THR A 178 24.69 5.20 0.89
N LEU A 179 23.44 5.41 0.43
CA LEU A 179 23.05 5.07 -0.93
C LEU A 179 23.82 5.90 -1.97
N LYS A 180 24.07 7.18 -1.70
CA LYS A 180 24.87 8.07 -2.57
C LYS A 180 26.34 7.60 -2.61
N GLU A 181 26.95 7.32 -1.46
CA GLU A 181 28.32 6.82 -1.34
C GLU A 181 28.54 5.51 -2.11
N ARG A 182 27.51 4.65 -2.14
CA ARG A 182 27.50 3.40 -2.93
C ARG A 182 27.16 3.60 -4.40
N GLY A 183 26.81 4.79 -4.84
CA GLY A 183 26.43 5.10 -6.21
C GLY A 183 25.04 4.59 -6.65
N ILE A 184 24.23 4.09 -5.70
CA ILE A 184 22.93 3.44 -5.97
C ILE A 184 21.71 4.30 -5.60
N ARG A 185 21.90 5.56 -5.15
CA ARG A 185 20.78 6.42 -4.74
C ARG A 185 19.72 6.62 -5.85
N LYS A 186 20.14 6.67 -7.11
CA LYS A 186 19.26 6.89 -8.26
C LYS A 186 18.48 5.64 -8.67
N ASP A 187 18.87 4.48 -8.17
CA ASP A 187 18.20 3.22 -8.49
C ASP A 187 16.83 3.10 -7.80
N TYR A 188 16.62 3.88 -6.76
CA TYR A 188 15.43 3.83 -5.93
C TYR A 188 14.74 5.19 -5.84
N ILE A 189 13.40 5.18 -5.85
CA ILE A 189 12.57 6.29 -5.39
C ILE A 189 12.58 6.26 -3.85
N VAL A 190 12.91 7.37 -3.21
CA VAL A 190 12.98 7.43 -1.74
C VAL A 190 11.85 8.30 -1.19
N LEU A 191 10.95 7.69 -0.44
CA LEU A 191 9.85 8.34 0.27
C LEU A 191 10.13 8.41 1.76
N VAL A 192 9.80 9.55 2.38
CA VAL A 192 9.94 9.75 3.83
C VAL A 192 8.62 10.22 4.41
N GLY A 193 8.29 9.73 5.61
CA GLY A 193 7.08 10.10 6.33
C GLY A 193 7.24 10.02 7.84
N GLY A 194 6.30 10.62 8.55
CA GLY A 194 6.23 10.67 10.01
C GLY A 194 5.85 12.04 10.53
N ALA A 195 5.21 12.09 11.70
CA ALA A 195 4.60 13.30 12.24
C ALA A 195 5.54 14.52 12.41
N PRO A 196 6.83 14.36 12.79
CA PRO A 196 7.73 15.50 12.94
C PRO A 196 8.34 15.98 11.62
N LEU A 197 8.12 15.26 10.51
CA LEU A 197 8.68 15.58 9.21
C LEU A 197 7.83 16.63 8.46
N ASN A 198 8.47 17.30 7.50
CA ASN A 198 7.83 18.19 6.56
C ASN A 198 8.57 18.14 5.19
N GLU A 199 8.04 18.85 4.21
CA GLU A 199 8.66 18.90 2.87
C GLU A 199 10.08 19.43 2.85
N GLU A 200 10.37 20.45 3.68
CA GLU A 200 11.70 21.05 3.76
C GLU A 200 12.72 20.03 4.24
N PHE A 201 12.39 19.28 5.29
CA PHE A 201 13.23 18.19 5.77
C PHE A 201 13.42 17.09 4.72
N GLY A 202 12.33 16.65 4.07
CA GLY A 202 12.41 15.63 3.01
C GLY A 202 13.38 16.03 1.89
N LYS A 203 13.30 17.28 1.42
CA LYS A 203 14.24 17.86 0.44
C LYS A 203 15.66 17.93 0.96
N ALA A 204 15.84 18.39 2.21
CA ALA A 204 17.16 18.56 2.83
C ALA A 204 17.92 17.25 3.00
N VAL A 205 17.23 16.14 3.30
CA VAL A 205 17.87 14.81 3.39
C VAL A 205 18.09 14.15 2.04
N GLY A 206 17.47 14.67 0.98
CA GLY A 206 17.61 14.13 -0.38
C GLY A 206 16.63 13.02 -0.73
N ALA A 207 15.46 13.01 -0.09
CA ALA A 207 14.32 12.17 -0.48
C ALA A 207 13.68 12.70 -1.78
N ASP A 208 12.99 11.84 -2.52
CA ASP A 208 12.24 12.24 -3.72
C ASP A 208 10.89 12.86 -3.35
N ALA A 209 10.28 12.42 -2.22
CA ALA A 209 9.10 13.07 -1.68
C ALA A 209 8.96 12.84 -0.16
N TYR A 210 8.28 13.80 0.47
CA TYR A 210 7.70 13.67 1.80
C TYR A 210 6.22 13.34 1.68
N CYS A 211 5.76 12.34 2.42
CA CYS A 211 4.36 11.92 2.48
C CYS A 211 3.81 12.22 3.87
N ARG A 212 2.90 13.19 3.95
CA ARG A 212 2.32 13.63 5.23
C ARG A 212 1.39 12.61 5.87
N ASP A 213 0.75 11.77 5.06
CA ASP A 213 -0.19 10.73 5.45
C ASP A 213 -0.16 9.54 4.47
N ALA A 214 -0.94 8.51 4.78
CA ALA A 214 -0.96 7.28 4.00
C ALA A 214 -1.62 7.43 2.61
N ALA A 215 -2.64 8.29 2.48
CA ALA A 215 -3.27 8.55 1.19
C ALA A 215 -2.32 9.27 0.25
N VAL A 216 -1.62 10.30 0.75
CA VAL A 216 -0.57 11.00 0.00
C VAL A 216 0.57 10.06 -0.38
N ALA A 217 0.94 9.11 0.50
CA ALA A 217 1.98 8.13 0.19
C ALA A 217 1.61 7.25 -1.01
N VAL A 218 0.37 6.77 -1.08
CA VAL A 218 -0.15 5.97 -2.20
C VAL A 218 -0.14 6.76 -3.50
N GLU A 219 -0.72 7.96 -3.52
CA GLU A 219 -0.78 8.79 -4.72
C GLU A 219 0.61 9.18 -5.22
N THR A 220 1.51 9.54 -4.30
CA THR A 220 2.89 9.90 -4.62
C THR A 220 3.65 8.69 -5.20
N ALA A 221 3.51 7.51 -4.60
CA ALA A 221 4.14 6.29 -5.09
C ALA A 221 3.68 5.94 -6.50
N LYS A 222 2.35 5.95 -6.77
CA LYS A 222 1.78 5.72 -8.11
C LYS A 222 2.32 6.71 -9.13
N GLY A 223 2.31 8.00 -8.80
CA GLY A 223 2.77 9.06 -9.71
C GLY A 223 4.27 8.93 -10.08
N LEU A 224 5.13 8.67 -9.08
CA LEU A 224 6.57 8.53 -9.31
C LEU A 224 6.94 7.25 -10.08
N ILE A 225 6.26 6.13 -9.83
CA ILE A 225 6.44 4.89 -10.61
C ILE A 225 6.02 5.12 -12.07
N ALA A 226 4.87 5.74 -12.31
CA ALA A 226 4.39 6.03 -13.66
C ALA A 226 5.36 6.96 -14.41
N ALA A 227 5.85 8.02 -13.76
CA ALA A 227 6.81 8.94 -14.34
C ALA A 227 8.15 8.26 -14.67
N ARG A 228 8.65 7.38 -13.77
CA ARG A 228 9.89 6.62 -13.99
C ARG A 228 9.78 5.67 -15.17
N ARG A 229 8.65 4.96 -15.31
CA ARG A 229 8.39 4.05 -16.44
C ARG A 229 8.26 4.81 -17.76
N ALA A 230 7.55 5.95 -17.77
CA ALA A 230 7.46 6.81 -18.95
C ALA A 230 8.81 7.37 -19.39
N GLY A 231 9.65 7.79 -18.43
CA GLY A 231 11.01 8.26 -18.71
C GLY A 231 11.93 7.17 -19.26
N ALA A 232 11.81 5.95 -18.77
CA ALA A 232 12.55 4.79 -19.29
C ALA A 232 12.10 4.41 -20.73
N ALA A 233 10.80 4.46 -21.01
CA ALA A 233 10.26 4.19 -22.33
C ALA A 233 10.63 5.25 -23.39
N ALA A 234 10.86 6.50 -22.98
CA ALA A 234 11.28 7.57 -23.88
C ALA A 234 12.80 7.57 -24.20
N ALA A 235 13.59 6.78 -23.47
CA ALA A 235 15.05 6.66 -23.63
C ALA A 235 15.47 5.50 -24.54
N HIS A 236 14.52 4.70 -25.04
CA HIS A 236 14.68 3.62 -26.03
C HIS A 236 13.98 3.93 -27.32
#